data_d87b297e9435b48dbfce8d78ab6a1dea
#
_entry.id   d87b297e9435b48dbfce8d78ab6a1dea
#
_cell.length_a   1.000
_cell.length_b   1.000
_cell.length_c   1.000
_cell.angle_alpha   90.00
_cell.angle_beta   90.00
_cell.angle_gamma   90.00
#
_symmetry.space_group_name_H-M   'P 1'
#
loop_
_entity.id
_entity.type
_entity.pdbx_description
1 polymer ?
#
loop_
_entity_poly.entity_id
_entity_poly.type
_entity_poly.pdbx_seq_one_letter_code
_entity_poly.pdbx_strand_id
1 'polypeptide(L)'
;MNKNGFSRCADIYIGRLREEGRYSTAHVYQNALLSFSKFCGVHSVSFRQVTRERLRRYEQHLYECGLKPNTISTYMRMLRSIYNRGVEAGSAPYVHRLFHEVYTGVDVRQKRALPVVALRRLLYEDPQSDRLRRTQAIAALMFQFCGMSFADLSHLEKSALDSNVLRYN
;
A
#
# COMPACT_ATOMS: atom_id res chain seq x y z
N MET A 1 15.14 -0.30 27.89
CA MET A 1 14.36 -0.21 26.64
C MET A 1 14.90 0.94 25.82
N ASN A 2 15.43 0.68 24.63
CA ASN A 2 16.08 1.70 23.78
C ASN A 2 15.03 2.69 23.28
N LYS A 3 15.02 3.92 23.83
CA LYS A 3 13.99 4.94 23.52
C LYS A 3 13.99 5.40 22.05
N ASN A 4 15.05 5.11 21.27
CA ASN A 4 15.29 5.61 19.91
C ASN A 4 15.54 4.47 18.91
N GLY A 5 14.74 3.40 18.92
CA GLY A 5 14.87 2.27 17.99
C GLY A 5 14.09 2.47 16.69
N PHE A 6 14.50 1.77 15.63
CA PHE A 6 13.80 1.75 14.33
C PHE A 6 12.34 1.27 14.48
N SER A 7 12.12 0.16 15.21
CA SER A 7 10.75 -0.34 15.46
C SER A 7 9.88 0.68 16.18
N ARG A 8 10.43 1.39 17.19
CA ARG A 8 9.68 2.42 17.92
C ARG A 8 9.30 3.60 17.01
N CYS A 9 10.22 4.05 16.15
CA CYS A 9 9.93 5.09 15.16
C CYS A 9 8.78 4.66 14.23
N ALA A 10 8.79 3.40 13.81
CA ALA A 10 7.72 2.81 13.01
C ALA A 10 6.38 2.78 13.76
N ASP A 11 6.37 2.30 15.01
CA ASP A 11 5.17 2.19 15.83
C ASP A 11 4.51 3.55 16.08
N ILE A 12 5.30 4.58 16.36
CA ILE A 12 4.82 5.97 16.51
C ILE A 12 4.15 6.43 15.22
N TYR A 13 4.80 6.21 14.07
CA TYR A 13 4.25 6.62 12.79
C TYR A 13 2.98 5.84 12.40
N ILE A 14 2.96 4.54 12.67
CA ILE A 14 1.79 3.68 12.45
C ILE A 14 0.61 4.14 13.33
N GLY A 15 0.88 4.50 14.59
CA GLY A 15 -0.12 5.07 15.50
C GLY A 15 -0.73 6.34 14.92
N ARG A 16 0.10 7.29 14.48
CA ARG A 16 -0.33 8.53 13.86
C ARG A 16 -1.20 8.31 12.61
N LEU A 17 -0.80 7.37 11.74
CA LEU A 17 -1.61 7.03 10.56
C LEU A 17 -3.00 6.50 10.92
N ARG A 18 -3.12 5.77 12.04
CA ARG A 18 -4.42 5.29 12.54
C ARG A 18 -5.28 6.41 13.09
N GLU A 19 -4.67 7.34 13.82
CA GLU A 19 -5.34 8.55 14.33
C GLU A 19 -5.86 9.43 13.18
N GLU A 20 -5.12 9.48 12.06
CA GLU A 20 -5.50 10.15 10.81
C GLU A 20 -6.54 9.35 9.98
N GLY A 21 -7.04 8.20 10.45
CA GLY A 21 -7.98 7.33 9.72
C GLY A 21 -7.36 6.56 8.55
N ARG A 22 -6.04 6.61 8.34
CA ARG A 22 -5.32 5.98 7.22
C ARG A 22 -4.97 4.52 7.51
N TYR A 23 -5.97 3.73 7.87
CA TYR A 23 -5.80 2.35 8.35
C TYR A 23 -5.10 1.43 7.32
N SER A 24 -5.45 1.54 6.03
CA SER A 24 -4.81 0.73 4.99
C SER A 24 -3.32 1.01 4.88
N THR A 25 -2.93 2.29 4.94
CA THR A 25 -1.51 2.69 4.93
C THR A 25 -0.79 2.18 6.18
N ALA A 26 -1.38 2.36 7.36
CA ALA A 26 -0.84 1.87 8.63
C ALA A 26 -0.60 0.36 8.59
N HIS A 27 -1.54 -0.41 8.03
CA HIS A 27 -1.42 -1.86 7.88
C HIS A 27 -0.22 -2.27 7.01
N VAL A 28 0.02 -1.57 5.91
CA VAL A 28 1.19 -1.85 5.04
C VAL A 28 2.50 -1.58 5.76
N TYR A 29 2.63 -0.48 6.52
CA TYR A 29 3.80 -0.20 7.35
C TYR A 29 4.02 -1.26 8.42
N GLN A 30 2.95 -1.68 9.09
CA GLN A 30 3.00 -2.72 10.11
C GLN A 30 3.49 -4.06 9.54
N ASN A 31 2.96 -4.48 8.38
CA ASN A 31 3.38 -5.72 7.72
C ASN A 31 4.86 -5.67 7.32
N ALA A 32 5.34 -4.55 6.77
CA ALA A 32 6.75 -4.38 6.42
C ALA A 32 7.65 -4.47 7.66
N LEU A 33 7.26 -3.83 8.78
CA LEU A 33 8.00 -3.87 10.03
C LEU A 33 8.05 -5.29 10.62
N LEU A 34 6.91 -5.97 10.70
CA LEU A 34 6.81 -7.34 11.23
C LEU A 34 7.64 -8.33 10.41
N SER A 35 7.56 -8.24 9.08
CA SER A 35 8.35 -9.07 8.17
C SER A 35 9.84 -8.86 8.36
N PHE A 36 10.28 -7.60 8.45
CA PHE A 36 11.70 -7.27 8.65
C PHE A 36 12.19 -7.69 10.06
N SER A 37 11.40 -7.48 11.10
CA SER A 37 11.73 -7.91 12.46
C SER A 37 11.87 -9.42 12.56
N LYS A 38 10.96 -10.17 11.92
CA LYS A 38 11.02 -11.63 11.81
C LYS A 38 12.30 -12.10 11.11
N PHE A 39 12.65 -11.49 9.99
CA PHE A 39 13.90 -11.76 9.27
C PHE A 39 15.14 -11.48 10.14
N CYS A 40 15.14 -10.39 10.92
CA CYS A 40 16.22 -10.05 11.83
C CYS A 40 16.29 -10.95 13.08
N GLY A 41 15.28 -11.79 13.33
CA GLY A 41 15.22 -12.64 14.52
C GLY A 41 15.05 -11.88 15.84
N VAL A 42 14.48 -10.66 15.79
CA VAL A 42 14.34 -9.78 16.96
C VAL A 42 12.94 -9.20 17.06
N HIS A 43 12.46 -8.97 18.28
CA HIS A 43 11.18 -8.29 18.50
C HIS A 43 11.24 -6.78 18.20
N SER A 44 12.41 -6.17 18.36
CA SER A 44 12.61 -4.73 18.12
C SER A 44 13.93 -4.50 17.40
N VAL A 45 13.82 -3.89 16.20
CA VAL A 45 14.95 -3.56 15.36
C VAL A 45 15.49 -2.19 15.77
N SER A 46 16.82 -2.06 15.87
CA SER A 46 17.51 -0.78 16.05
C SER A 46 17.93 -0.18 14.70
N PHE A 47 18.14 1.12 14.62
CA PHE A 47 18.67 1.77 13.41
C PHE A 47 20.04 1.21 12.97
N ARG A 48 20.88 0.78 13.91
CA ARG A 48 22.18 0.15 13.62
C ARG A 48 22.05 -1.18 12.85
N GLN A 49 20.92 -1.85 12.98
CA GLN A 49 20.65 -3.10 12.27
C GLN A 49 20.14 -2.88 10.84
N VAL A 50 19.77 -1.66 10.47
CA VAL A 50 19.35 -1.33 9.11
C VAL A 50 20.59 -0.94 8.30
N THR A 51 21.25 -1.94 7.70
CA THR A 51 22.45 -1.77 6.88
C THR A 51 22.19 -2.18 5.44
N ARG A 52 23.00 -1.70 4.47
CA ARG A 52 22.88 -2.10 3.05
C ARG A 52 22.89 -3.61 2.88
N GLU A 53 23.87 -4.26 3.51
CA GLU A 53 24.03 -5.72 3.44
C GLU A 53 22.78 -6.44 3.97
N ARG A 54 22.26 -6.00 5.12
CA ARG A 54 21.06 -6.63 5.71
C ARG A 54 19.83 -6.38 4.86
N LEU A 55 19.67 -5.21 4.25
CA LEU A 55 18.58 -4.93 3.33
C LEU A 55 18.65 -5.80 2.08
N ARG A 56 19.84 -6.02 1.49
CA ARG A 56 20.01 -6.94 0.35
C ARG A 56 19.67 -8.39 0.73
N ARG A 57 20.16 -8.86 1.88
CA ARG A 57 19.84 -10.21 2.37
C ARG A 57 18.34 -10.37 2.64
N TYR A 58 17.70 -9.32 3.16
CA TYR A 58 16.26 -9.33 3.38
C TYR A 58 15.49 -9.35 2.06
N GLU A 59 15.89 -8.58 1.08
CA GLU A 59 15.31 -8.62 -0.27
C GLU A 59 15.40 -10.02 -0.87
N GLN A 60 16.58 -10.64 -0.84
CA GLN A 60 16.80 -12.00 -1.32
C GLN A 60 15.88 -13.00 -0.59
N HIS A 61 15.80 -12.91 0.72
CA HIS A 61 14.89 -13.74 1.52
C HIS A 61 13.43 -13.57 1.11
N LEU A 62 12.98 -12.36 0.79
CA LEU A 62 11.60 -12.13 0.33
C LEU A 62 11.35 -12.77 -1.05
N TYR A 63 12.33 -12.75 -1.95
CA TYR A 63 12.26 -13.48 -3.24
C TYR A 63 12.18 -15.00 -3.01
N GLU A 64 13.00 -15.54 -2.14
CA GLU A 64 13.00 -16.96 -1.77
C GLU A 64 11.67 -17.40 -1.14
N CYS A 65 11.02 -16.52 -0.39
CA CYS A 65 9.66 -16.72 0.11
C CYS A 65 8.56 -16.59 -0.97
N GLY A 66 8.91 -16.35 -2.23
CA GLY A 66 7.97 -16.26 -3.36
C GLY A 66 7.17 -14.95 -3.42
N LEU A 67 7.60 -13.88 -2.75
CA LEU A 67 6.92 -12.59 -2.82
C LEU A 67 7.10 -11.95 -4.20
N LYS A 68 6.03 -11.27 -4.66
CA LYS A 68 6.06 -10.54 -5.93
C LYS A 68 6.94 -9.28 -5.83
N PRO A 69 7.62 -8.87 -6.92
CA PRO A 69 8.50 -7.69 -6.94
C PRO A 69 7.85 -6.42 -6.38
N ASN A 70 6.58 -6.16 -6.71
CA ASN A 70 5.86 -4.99 -6.19
C ASN A 70 5.63 -5.04 -4.68
N THR A 71 5.45 -6.23 -4.08
CA THR A 71 5.34 -6.39 -2.63
C THR A 71 6.68 -6.12 -1.97
N ILE A 72 7.77 -6.66 -2.54
CA ILE A 72 9.14 -6.44 -2.06
C ILE A 72 9.49 -4.95 -2.11
N SER A 73 9.24 -4.31 -3.26
CA SER A 73 9.42 -2.86 -3.41
C SER A 73 8.62 -2.06 -2.37
N THR A 74 7.37 -2.45 -2.14
CA THR A 74 6.54 -1.79 -1.14
C THR A 74 7.17 -1.89 0.25
N TYR A 75 7.62 -3.06 0.67
CA TYR A 75 8.29 -3.25 1.95
C TYR A 75 9.57 -2.41 2.05
N MET A 76 10.42 -2.42 1.03
CA MET A 76 11.65 -1.61 1.00
C MET A 76 11.34 -0.10 1.10
N ARG A 77 10.31 0.37 0.41
CA ARG A 77 9.88 1.77 0.46
C ARG A 77 9.33 2.16 1.84
N MET A 78 8.59 1.27 2.51
CA MET A 78 8.10 1.51 3.88
C MET A 78 9.27 1.58 4.87
N LEU A 79 10.22 0.64 4.80
CA LEU A 79 11.42 0.67 5.65
C LEU A 79 12.26 1.92 5.41
N ARG A 80 12.42 2.35 4.14
CA ARG A 80 13.12 3.60 3.79
C ARG A 80 12.43 4.82 4.40
N SER A 81 11.10 4.88 4.32
CA SER A 81 10.32 5.97 4.89
C SER A 81 10.50 6.06 6.41
N ILE A 82 10.46 4.92 7.11
CA ILE A 82 10.70 4.87 8.57
C ILE A 82 12.13 5.34 8.90
N TYR A 83 13.13 4.88 8.14
CA TYR A 83 14.52 5.25 8.36
C TYR A 83 14.71 6.76 8.20
N ASN A 84 14.18 7.34 7.13
CA ASN A 84 14.30 8.78 6.86
C ASN A 84 13.65 9.62 7.98
N ARG A 85 12.48 9.19 8.50
CA ARG A 85 11.85 9.83 9.67
C ARG A 85 12.73 9.76 10.91
N GLY A 86 13.46 8.66 11.11
CA GLY A 86 14.43 8.54 12.17
C GLY A 86 15.61 9.50 12.01
N VAL A 87 16.06 9.73 10.77
CA VAL A 87 17.11 10.72 10.46
C VAL A 87 16.60 12.15 10.72
N GLU A 88 15.43 12.49 10.22
CA GLU A 88 14.77 13.79 10.44
C GLU A 88 14.57 14.10 11.93
N ALA A 89 14.24 13.09 12.73
CA ALA A 89 14.06 13.20 14.17
C ALA A 89 15.39 13.14 14.97
N GLY A 90 16.55 13.09 14.29
CA GLY A 90 17.87 12.97 14.95
C GLY A 90 18.11 11.64 15.67
N SER A 91 17.25 10.63 15.46
CA SER A 91 17.33 9.32 16.11
C SER A 91 18.17 8.30 15.34
N ALA A 92 18.47 8.58 14.07
CA ALA A 92 19.28 7.75 13.19
C ALA A 92 20.36 8.60 12.48
N PRO A 93 21.54 8.02 12.21
CA PRO A 93 22.53 8.70 11.38
C PRO A 93 22.07 8.74 9.92
N TYR A 94 22.40 9.81 9.22
CA TYR A 94 22.24 9.84 7.76
C TYR A 94 23.25 8.89 7.11
N VAL A 95 22.76 7.97 6.27
CA VAL A 95 23.60 7.08 5.46
C VAL A 95 23.30 7.32 3.99
N HIS A 96 24.30 7.86 3.26
CA HIS A 96 24.15 8.13 1.83
C HIS A 96 23.75 6.87 1.06
N ARG A 97 22.67 6.93 0.28
CA ARG A 97 22.19 5.84 -0.59
C ARG A 97 21.96 4.49 0.12
N LEU A 98 21.49 4.49 1.39
CA LEU A 98 21.26 3.25 2.16
C LEU A 98 20.42 2.21 1.43
N PHE A 99 19.38 2.64 0.70
CA PHE A 99 18.43 1.78 -0.05
C PHE A 99 18.68 1.73 -1.56
N HIS A 100 19.86 2.13 -2.03
CA HIS A 100 20.15 2.22 -3.46
C HIS A 100 20.25 0.84 -4.13
N GLU A 101 20.74 -0.16 -3.40
CA GLU A 101 21.03 -1.50 -3.94
C GLU A 101 19.84 -2.48 -3.81
N VAL A 102 18.69 -2.01 -3.32
CA VAL A 102 17.47 -2.82 -3.21
C VAL A 102 16.36 -2.29 -4.11
N TYR A 103 15.50 -3.17 -4.56
CA TYR A 103 14.42 -2.83 -5.47
C TYR A 103 13.35 -1.97 -4.80
N THR A 104 13.22 -0.74 -5.25
CA THR A 104 12.18 0.21 -4.81
C THR A 104 11.33 0.74 -5.97
N GLY A 105 11.48 0.13 -7.15
CA GLY A 105 10.75 0.46 -8.36
C GLY A 105 9.30 -0.04 -8.35
N VAL A 106 8.61 0.18 -9.44
CA VAL A 106 7.27 -0.37 -9.70
C VAL A 106 7.38 -1.27 -10.93
N ASP A 107 7.06 -2.54 -10.76
CA ASP A 107 6.90 -3.47 -11.88
C ASP A 107 5.57 -3.15 -12.56
N VAL A 108 5.65 -2.45 -13.69
CA VAL A 108 4.48 -2.05 -14.48
C VAL A 108 4.02 -3.26 -15.29
N ARG A 109 3.10 -4.01 -14.73
CA ARG A 109 2.40 -5.04 -15.51
C ARG A 109 1.49 -4.37 -16.53
N GLN A 110 1.42 -4.98 -17.71
CA GLN A 110 0.50 -4.57 -18.76
C GLN A 110 -0.93 -4.49 -18.19
N LYS A 111 -1.52 -3.30 -18.23
CA LYS A 111 -2.91 -3.12 -17.80
C LYS A 111 -3.79 -3.98 -18.71
N ARG A 112 -4.57 -4.89 -18.13
CA ARG A 112 -5.54 -5.70 -18.86
C ARG A 112 -6.78 -4.84 -19.11
N ALA A 113 -6.80 -4.12 -20.22
CA ALA A 113 -8.01 -3.45 -20.68
C ALA A 113 -8.99 -4.50 -21.21
N LEU A 114 -10.27 -4.36 -20.86
CA LEU A 114 -11.32 -5.19 -21.45
C LEU A 114 -11.59 -4.72 -22.88
N PRO A 115 -11.73 -5.65 -23.85
CA PRO A 115 -12.24 -5.31 -25.18
C PRO A 115 -13.62 -4.63 -25.08
N VAL A 116 -13.90 -3.70 -26.00
CA VAL A 116 -15.18 -2.95 -26.02
C VAL A 116 -16.39 -3.87 -26.02
N VAL A 117 -16.31 -4.99 -26.75
CA VAL A 117 -17.39 -5.98 -26.81
C VAL A 117 -17.64 -6.61 -25.42
N ALA A 118 -16.58 -6.99 -24.70
CA ALA A 118 -16.70 -7.55 -23.35
C ALA A 118 -17.25 -6.51 -22.36
N LEU A 119 -16.82 -5.25 -22.49
CA LEU A 119 -17.34 -4.16 -21.66
C LEU A 119 -18.82 -3.90 -21.91
N ARG A 120 -19.28 -3.90 -23.18
CA ARG A 120 -20.70 -3.77 -23.52
C ARG A 120 -21.52 -4.90 -22.93
N ARG A 121 -21.05 -6.15 -23.03
CA ARG A 121 -21.71 -7.30 -22.40
C ARG A 121 -21.83 -7.11 -20.89
N LEU A 122 -20.71 -6.76 -20.24
CA LEU A 122 -20.71 -6.53 -18.79
C LEU A 122 -21.70 -5.46 -18.35
N LEU A 123 -21.87 -4.39 -19.11
CA LEU A 123 -22.69 -3.24 -18.72
C LEU A 123 -24.16 -3.34 -19.13
N TYR A 124 -24.49 -4.05 -20.22
CA TYR A 124 -25.81 -3.94 -20.88
C TYR A 124 -26.51 -5.28 -21.15
N GLU A 125 -25.84 -6.45 -21.08
CA GLU A 125 -26.54 -7.73 -21.20
C GLU A 125 -27.34 -8.03 -19.92
N ASP A 126 -28.52 -8.65 -20.06
CA ASP A 126 -29.37 -8.97 -18.92
C ASP A 126 -28.72 -10.05 -18.05
N PRO A 127 -28.46 -9.79 -16.77
CA PRO A 127 -27.83 -10.74 -15.89
C PRO A 127 -28.83 -11.80 -15.43
N GLN A 128 -28.41 -13.07 -15.45
CA GLN A 128 -29.26 -14.23 -15.13
C GLN A 128 -29.58 -14.39 -13.63
N SER A 129 -29.07 -13.52 -12.76
CA SER A 129 -29.36 -13.58 -11.32
C SER A 129 -29.34 -12.18 -10.68
N ASP A 130 -30.09 -12.00 -9.60
CA ASP A 130 -30.13 -10.74 -8.86
C ASP A 130 -28.78 -10.32 -8.29
N ARG A 131 -27.94 -11.29 -7.92
CA ARG A 131 -26.58 -11.01 -7.46
C ARG A 131 -25.72 -10.39 -8.58
N LEU A 132 -25.80 -10.94 -9.79
CA LEU A 132 -25.09 -10.41 -10.96
C LEU A 132 -25.64 -9.05 -11.36
N ARG A 133 -26.97 -8.84 -11.28
CA ARG A 133 -27.63 -7.57 -11.56
C ARG A 133 -27.09 -6.44 -10.65
N ARG A 134 -26.96 -6.71 -9.35
CA ARG A 134 -26.38 -5.74 -8.41
C ARG A 134 -24.91 -5.44 -8.75
N THR A 135 -24.11 -6.47 -9.03
CA THR A 135 -22.70 -6.31 -9.41
C THR A 135 -22.55 -5.52 -10.70
N GLN A 136 -23.40 -5.80 -11.69
CA GLN A 136 -23.45 -5.07 -12.96
C GLN A 136 -23.80 -3.59 -12.76
N ALA A 137 -24.80 -3.29 -11.93
CA ALA A 137 -25.20 -1.92 -11.62
C ALA A 137 -24.05 -1.13 -10.96
N ILE A 138 -23.31 -1.74 -10.03
CA ILE A 138 -22.14 -1.15 -9.41
C ILE A 138 -21.05 -0.90 -10.47
N ALA A 139 -20.74 -1.86 -11.32
CA ALA A 139 -19.75 -1.72 -12.38
C ALA A 139 -20.15 -0.62 -13.38
N ALA A 140 -21.45 -0.53 -13.72
CA ALA A 140 -21.97 0.52 -14.59
C ALA A 140 -21.80 1.92 -13.96
N LEU A 141 -22.12 2.08 -12.68
CA LEU A 141 -21.91 3.34 -11.95
C LEU A 141 -20.42 3.73 -11.92
N MET A 142 -19.52 2.79 -11.57
CA MET A 142 -18.09 3.05 -11.59
C MET A 142 -17.59 3.51 -12.96
N PHE A 143 -18.12 2.91 -14.04
CA PHE A 143 -17.79 3.28 -15.41
C PHE A 143 -18.34 4.67 -15.77
N GLN A 144 -19.61 4.95 -15.48
CA GLN A 144 -20.29 6.23 -15.76
C GLN A 144 -19.64 7.39 -14.98
N PHE A 145 -19.12 7.11 -13.77
CA PHE A 145 -18.37 8.08 -12.96
C PHE A 145 -16.88 8.10 -13.34
N CYS A 146 -16.56 7.95 -14.62
CA CYS A 146 -15.21 8.07 -15.18
C CYS A 146 -14.16 7.16 -14.52
N GLY A 147 -14.55 5.96 -14.09
CA GLY A 147 -13.66 5.00 -13.45
C GLY A 147 -13.49 5.21 -11.95
N MET A 148 -14.49 5.78 -11.29
CA MET A 148 -14.51 5.90 -9.82
C MET A 148 -14.22 4.54 -9.17
N SER A 149 -13.38 4.53 -8.13
CA SER A 149 -13.06 3.30 -7.41
C SER A 149 -14.27 2.78 -6.62
N PHE A 150 -14.34 1.46 -6.39
CA PHE A 150 -15.39 0.89 -5.55
C PHE A 150 -15.37 1.46 -4.13
N ALA A 151 -14.19 1.76 -3.59
CA ALA A 151 -14.05 2.38 -2.27
C ALA A 151 -14.71 3.78 -2.24
N ASP A 152 -14.41 4.61 -3.24
CA ASP A 152 -14.99 5.97 -3.32
C ASP A 152 -16.51 5.88 -3.53
N LEU A 153 -16.98 4.98 -4.41
CA LEU A 153 -18.41 4.77 -4.63
C LEU A 153 -19.13 4.31 -3.35
N SER A 154 -18.50 3.47 -2.54
CA SER A 154 -19.08 2.96 -1.28
C SER A 154 -19.20 4.01 -0.17
N HIS A 155 -18.41 5.08 -0.25
CA HIS A 155 -18.43 6.20 0.69
C HIS A 155 -19.19 7.42 0.14
N LEU A 156 -19.77 7.30 -1.06
CA LEU A 156 -20.49 8.38 -1.68
C LEU A 156 -21.82 8.65 -0.94
N GLU A 157 -21.97 9.84 -0.41
CA GLU A 157 -23.18 10.28 0.27
C GLU A 157 -24.19 10.87 -0.71
N LYS A 158 -25.47 10.80 -0.39
CA LYS A 158 -26.54 11.42 -1.19
C LYS A 158 -26.37 12.94 -1.34
N SER A 159 -25.78 13.58 -0.35
CA SER A 159 -25.43 15.01 -0.32
C SER A 159 -24.38 15.38 -1.38
N ALA A 160 -23.60 14.41 -1.85
CA ALA A 160 -22.62 14.62 -2.93
C ALA A 160 -23.29 14.84 -4.31
N LEU A 161 -24.57 14.50 -4.44
CA LEU A 161 -25.34 14.69 -5.66
C LEU A 161 -26.16 15.99 -5.55
N ASP A 162 -25.70 17.03 -6.25
CA ASP A 162 -26.39 18.32 -6.35
C ASP A 162 -26.94 18.50 -7.78
N SER A 163 -28.26 18.48 -7.91
CA SER A 163 -28.99 18.54 -9.20
C SER A 163 -28.54 17.41 -10.14
N ASN A 164 -27.63 17.64 -11.05
CA ASN A 164 -27.06 16.65 -11.99
C ASN A 164 -25.54 16.58 -11.89
N VAL A 165 -24.97 17.15 -10.85
CA VAL A 165 -23.51 17.22 -10.66
C VAL A 165 -23.13 16.38 -9.43
N LEU A 166 -22.22 15.43 -9.63
CA LEU A 166 -21.59 14.69 -8.55
C LEU A 166 -20.34 15.41 -8.07
N ARG A 167 -20.33 15.82 -6.79
CA ARG A 167 -19.17 16.44 -6.12
C ARG A 167 -18.68 15.48 -5.04
N TYR A 168 -17.43 15.04 -5.15
CA TYR A 168 -16.77 14.22 -4.12
C TYR A 168 -15.30 14.65 -3.98
N ASN A 169 -14.74 14.47 -2.79
CA ASN A 169 -13.35 14.79 -2.45
C ASN A 169 -12.49 13.53 -2.44
#